data_1e75d16aeb4ea41c16682f8b55de630b
#
_entry.id   1e75d16aeb4ea41c16682f8b55de630b
#
_cell.length_a   1.000
_cell.length_b   1.000
_cell.length_c   1.000
_cell.angle_alpha   90.00
_cell.angle_beta   90.00
_cell.angle_gamma   90.00
#
_symmetry.space_group_name_H-M   'P 1'
#
loop_
_entity.id
_entity.type
_entity.pdbx_description
1 polymer ?
#
loop_
_entity_poly.entity_id
_entity_poly.type
_entity_poly.pdbx_seq_one_letter_code
_entity_poly.pdbx_strand_id
1 'polypeptide(L)'
;MRIALTCNGPGELAGWARPLLRALYARDPNLEVHLFFVPDDYATGRETEVARELFPSAKVYAPREYLRVAFGRSVAGLPEKVDVVQYLGGDLMHAARIHKRLGGTGATYKFSRARYRSTFAAGFAVDEANAAELIAAGIPARAVAVSGNLAIDGALLESRNPLEAGAPRDGILIMPGSRRHEIEQLIPFFFTAALAMRERSRDLPIAFGLSPFTSLVAVRAAIEAGGHPRMYAQRGRLLIENDQAFLATPNGELRFPILRNALSAANVARLVLTIPGTKAIELAALGKPFVACTPMNTPEFIAINGPLTYLNRVPLVGTPLKRAAVVAVSRRFKYHTQPNIDADAMIALELHGTLMPGHVAAVALERFSDEPWIRQTGARLKELYRGHVGAAERMAGALEELAHP
;
A
#
# COMPACT_ATOMS: atom_id res chain seq x y z
N MET A 1 -5.81 -14.80 -25.43
CA MET A 1 -5.55 -13.34 -25.29
C MET A 1 -4.09 -13.10 -24.95
N ARG A 2 -3.51 -12.01 -25.47
CA ARG A 2 -2.16 -11.53 -25.10
C ARG A 2 -2.26 -10.13 -24.50
N ILE A 3 -1.79 -9.95 -23.27
CA ILE A 3 -1.94 -8.69 -22.54
C ILE A 3 -0.60 -8.15 -22.04
N ALA A 4 -0.38 -6.84 -22.19
CA ALA A 4 0.72 -6.13 -21.58
C ALA A 4 0.20 -5.29 -20.41
N LEU A 5 0.84 -5.39 -19.25
CA LEU A 5 0.51 -4.60 -18.06
C LEU A 5 1.71 -3.76 -17.62
N THR A 6 1.46 -2.54 -17.18
CA THR A 6 2.49 -1.72 -16.53
C THR A 6 2.27 -1.72 -15.01
N CYS A 7 3.34 -1.93 -14.25
CA CYS A 7 3.35 -1.91 -12.79
C CYS A 7 4.61 -1.18 -12.32
N ASN A 8 4.62 -0.62 -11.14
CA ASN A 8 5.79 0.10 -10.62
C ASN A 8 6.27 -0.45 -9.29
N GLY A 9 5.55 -0.20 -8.20
CA GLY A 9 6.01 -0.47 -6.85
C GLY A 9 5.40 -1.74 -6.22
N PRO A 10 5.81 -2.02 -4.97
CA PRO A 10 5.31 -3.17 -4.21
C PRO A 10 3.81 -3.10 -3.94
N GLY A 11 3.27 -1.89 -3.73
CA GLY A 11 1.84 -1.68 -3.45
C GLY A 11 0.97 -2.00 -4.66
N GLU A 12 1.38 -1.58 -5.84
CA GLU A 12 0.68 -1.85 -7.09
C GLU A 12 0.79 -3.33 -7.49
N LEU A 13 1.95 -3.96 -7.25
CA LEU A 13 2.11 -5.39 -7.48
C LEU A 13 1.18 -6.21 -6.58
N ALA A 14 1.19 -5.96 -5.28
CA ALA A 14 0.40 -6.72 -4.31
C ALA A 14 -1.10 -6.38 -4.39
N GLY A 15 -1.42 -5.09 -4.48
CA GLY A 15 -2.80 -4.60 -4.39
C GLY A 15 -3.56 -4.59 -5.72
N TRP A 16 -2.88 -4.46 -6.88
CA TRP A 16 -3.56 -4.31 -8.17
C TRP A 16 -3.21 -5.40 -9.17
N ALA A 17 -1.91 -5.60 -9.44
CA ALA A 17 -1.51 -6.59 -10.46
C ALA A 17 -1.81 -8.02 -9.99
N ARG A 18 -1.51 -8.35 -8.75
CA ARG A 18 -1.69 -9.71 -8.21
C ARG A 18 -3.15 -10.17 -8.23
N PRO A 19 -4.15 -9.43 -7.72
CA PRO A 19 -5.54 -9.87 -7.80
C PRO A 19 -6.04 -9.95 -9.24
N LEU A 20 -5.71 -8.97 -10.09
CA LEU A 20 -6.12 -8.99 -11.50
C LEU A 20 -5.52 -10.17 -12.27
N LEU A 21 -4.22 -10.43 -12.15
CA LEU A 21 -3.57 -11.55 -12.82
C LEU A 21 -4.12 -12.90 -12.36
N ARG A 22 -4.45 -13.03 -11.07
CA ARG A 22 -5.12 -14.25 -10.58
C ARG A 22 -6.49 -14.44 -11.20
N ALA A 23 -7.29 -13.38 -11.30
CA ALA A 23 -8.60 -13.45 -11.93
C ALA A 23 -8.47 -13.80 -13.42
N LEU A 24 -7.55 -13.17 -14.15
CA LEU A 24 -7.29 -13.46 -15.57
C LEU A 24 -6.82 -14.90 -15.79
N TYR A 25 -5.86 -15.40 -15.02
CA TYR A 25 -5.39 -16.80 -15.15
C TYR A 25 -6.44 -17.83 -14.72
N ALA A 26 -7.33 -17.49 -13.77
CA ALA A 26 -8.45 -18.36 -13.41
C ALA A 26 -9.45 -18.52 -14.56
N ARG A 27 -9.60 -17.52 -15.42
CA ARG A 27 -10.49 -17.52 -16.59
C ARG A 27 -9.81 -18.15 -17.81
N ASP A 28 -8.55 -17.80 -18.07
CA ASP A 28 -7.74 -18.37 -19.16
C ASP A 28 -6.34 -18.78 -18.66
N PRO A 29 -6.13 -20.07 -18.31
CA PRO A 29 -4.81 -20.56 -17.88
C PRO A 29 -3.70 -20.41 -18.93
N ASN A 30 -4.07 -20.26 -20.22
CA ASN A 30 -3.14 -20.11 -21.35
C ASN A 30 -2.91 -18.65 -21.74
N LEU A 31 -3.39 -17.70 -20.92
CA LEU A 31 -3.20 -16.28 -21.14
C LEU A 31 -1.72 -15.91 -21.26
N GLU A 32 -1.34 -15.20 -22.32
CA GLU A 32 0.01 -14.68 -22.47
C GLU A 32 0.14 -13.30 -21.83
N VAL A 33 0.82 -13.23 -20.68
CA VAL A 33 1.01 -12.00 -19.90
C VAL A 33 2.42 -11.45 -20.07
N HIS A 34 2.50 -10.15 -20.37
CA HIS A 34 3.74 -9.35 -20.42
C HIS A 34 3.67 -8.26 -19.34
N LEU A 35 4.32 -8.47 -18.21
CA LEU A 35 4.32 -7.53 -17.08
C LEU A 35 5.57 -6.67 -17.10
N PHE A 36 5.41 -5.36 -17.30
CA PHE A 36 6.49 -4.38 -17.37
C PHE A 36 6.60 -3.62 -16.05
N PHE A 37 7.70 -3.78 -15.33
CA PHE A 37 8.03 -2.90 -14.23
C PHE A 37 8.65 -1.61 -14.76
N VAL A 38 7.98 -0.50 -14.49
CA VAL A 38 8.44 0.83 -14.89
C VAL A 38 9.28 1.48 -13.79
N PRO A 39 10.21 2.42 -14.12
CA PRO A 39 11.00 3.11 -13.12
C PRO A 39 10.14 3.83 -12.09
N ASP A 40 10.48 3.67 -10.80
CA ASP A 40 9.81 4.28 -9.67
C ASP A 40 10.81 4.59 -8.55
N ASP A 41 10.70 5.77 -7.93
CA ASP A 41 11.52 6.21 -6.81
C ASP A 41 11.23 5.42 -5.52
N TYR A 42 10.09 4.74 -5.45
CA TYR A 42 9.64 3.94 -4.29
C TYR A 42 9.90 2.44 -4.45
N ALA A 43 10.47 2.02 -5.59
CA ALA A 43 10.79 0.63 -5.83
C ALA A 43 11.86 0.12 -4.84
N THR A 44 11.66 -1.09 -4.36
CA THR A 44 12.62 -1.78 -3.47
C THR A 44 13.70 -2.53 -4.25
N GLY A 45 13.49 -2.74 -5.56
CA GLY A 45 14.32 -3.52 -6.46
C GLY A 45 14.01 -5.03 -6.49
N ARG A 46 13.10 -5.52 -5.62
CA ARG A 46 12.73 -6.94 -5.54
C ARG A 46 11.41 -7.27 -6.25
N GLU A 47 10.68 -6.26 -6.72
CA GLU A 47 9.33 -6.44 -7.31
C GLU A 47 9.34 -7.41 -8.49
N THR A 48 10.37 -7.31 -9.34
CA THR A 48 10.52 -8.18 -10.51
C THR A 48 10.74 -9.64 -10.14
N GLU A 49 11.53 -9.91 -9.10
CA GLU A 49 11.79 -11.24 -8.57
C GLU A 49 10.51 -11.84 -7.97
N VAL A 50 9.84 -11.09 -7.09
CA VAL A 50 8.57 -11.49 -6.48
C VAL A 50 7.48 -11.75 -7.53
N ALA A 51 7.41 -10.93 -8.57
CA ALA A 51 6.43 -11.14 -9.63
C ALA A 51 6.69 -12.43 -10.42
N ARG A 52 7.97 -12.78 -10.68
CA ARG A 52 8.34 -14.06 -11.33
C ARG A 52 8.01 -15.27 -10.47
N GLU A 53 8.16 -15.16 -9.16
CA GLU A 53 7.76 -16.21 -8.21
C GLU A 53 6.25 -16.40 -8.16
N LEU A 54 5.49 -15.30 -8.12
CA LEU A 54 4.03 -15.33 -8.06
C LEU A 54 3.36 -15.79 -9.36
N PHE A 55 3.99 -15.46 -10.51
CA PHE A 55 3.44 -15.69 -11.85
C PHE A 55 4.51 -16.28 -12.78
N PRO A 56 4.91 -17.56 -12.61
CA PRO A 56 5.96 -18.18 -13.42
C PRO A 56 5.65 -18.23 -14.92
N SER A 57 4.37 -18.22 -15.30
CA SER A 57 3.91 -18.20 -16.68
C SER A 57 3.98 -16.82 -17.33
N ALA A 58 4.06 -15.74 -16.53
CA ALA A 58 4.14 -14.38 -17.05
C ALA A 58 5.56 -14.03 -17.49
N LYS A 59 5.68 -13.30 -18.60
CA LYS A 59 6.94 -12.69 -19.04
C LYS A 59 7.11 -11.36 -18.30
N VAL A 60 8.03 -11.33 -17.34
CA VAL A 60 8.26 -10.18 -16.45
C VAL A 60 9.51 -9.42 -16.90
N TYR A 61 9.33 -8.14 -17.23
CA TYR A 61 10.37 -7.23 -17.69
C TYR A 61 10.77 -6.27 -16.57
N ALA A 62 12.06 -6.27 -16.22
CA ALA A 62 12.62 -5.34 -15.25
C ALA A 62 12.67 -3.91 -15.79
N PRO A 63 12.83 -2.87 -14.94
CA PRO A 63 12.86 -1.47 -15.37
C PRO A 63 13.89 -1.18 -16.47
N ARG A 64 15.04 -1.84 -16.47
CA ARG A 64 16.07 -1.71 -17.53
C ARG A 64 15.60 -2.29 -18.86
N GLU A 65 14.87 -3.42 -18.85
CA GLU A 65 14.31 -4.05 -20.04
C GLU A 65 13.15 -3.22 -20.56
N TYR A 66 12.26 -2.74 -19.68
CA TYR A 66 11.22 -1.78 -20.04
C TYR A 66 11.79 -0.55 -20.77
N LEU A 67 12.86 0.08 -20.25
CA LEU A 67 13.48 1.24 -20.90
C LEU A 67 13.97 0.90 -22.32
N ARG A 68 14.59 -0.28 -22.53
CA ARG A 68 14.99 -0.72 -23.87
C ARG A 68 13.78 -0.80 -24.83
N VAL A 69 12.69 -1.42 -24.37
CA VAL A 69 11.44 -1.52 -25.16
C VAL A 69 10.84 -0.13 -25.44
N ALA A 70 10.78 0.73 -24.43
CA ALA A 70 10.25 2.09 -24.55
C ALA A 70 11.05 2.99 -25.52
N PHE A 71 12.34 2.67 -25.75
CA PHE A 71 13.20 3.31 -26.75
C PHE A 71 13.32 2.52 -28.07
N GLY A 72 12.39 1.62 -28.35
CA GLY A 72 12.29 0.91 -29.62
C GLY A 72 13.24 -0.29 -29.78
N ARG A 73 13.98 -0.68 -28.73
CA ARG A 73 14.88 -1.85 -28.77
C ARG A 73 14.10 -3.11 -28.41
N SER A 74 14.48 -4.25 -29.02
CA SER A 74 13.93 -5.55 -28.66
C SER A 74 14.62 -6.10 -27.40
N VAL A 75 13.88 -6.93 -26.67
CA VAL A 75 14.33 -7.74 -25.54
C VAL A 75 13.82 -9.16 -25.69
N ALA A 76 14.44 -10.11 -25.02
CA ALA A 76 14.05 -11.51 -25.10
C ALA A 76 12.58 -11.72 -24.71
N GLY A 77 11.83 -12.46 -25.51
CA GLY A 77 10.44 -12.78 -25.25
C GLY A 77 9.45 -11.62 -25.47
N LEU A 78 9.89 -10.47 -26.01
CA LEU A 78 8.99 -9.38 -26.36
C LEU A 78 8.10 -9.78 -27.54
N PRO A 79 6.75 -9.66 -27.45
CA PRO A 79 5.86 -9.95 -28.54
C PRO A 79 5.91 -8.84 -29.61
N GLU A 80 5.55 -9.16 -30.81
CA GLU A 80 5.39 -8.16 -31.87
C GLU A 80 4.18 -7.26 -31.62
N LYS A 81 3.07 -7.87 -31.15
CA LYS A 81 1.80 -7.21 -30.87
C LYS A 81 1.11 -7.85 -29.68
N VAL A 82 0.30 -7.04 -28.97
CA VAL A 82 -0.62 -7.50 -27.91
C VAL A 82 -2.06 -7.10 -28.23
N ASP A 83 -3.03 -7.78 -27.62
CA ASP A 83 -4.44 -7.45 -27.79
C ASP A 83 -4.83 -6.24 -26.92
N VAL A 84 -4.30 -6.20 -25.69
CA VAL A 84 -4.59 -5.13 -24.72
C VAL A 84 -3.31 -4.64 -24.05
N VAL A 85 -3.20 -3.33 -23.85
CA VAL A 85 -2.21 -2.70 -22.97
C VAL A 85 -2.95 -2.07 -21.77
N GLN A 86 -2.80 -2.66 -20.60
CA GLN A 86 -3.45 -2.23 -19.37
C GLN A 86 -2.49 -1.46 -18.48
N TYR A 87 -2.82 -0.20 -18.18
CA TYR A 87 -2.14 0.58 -17.14
C TYR A 87 -2.63 0.17 -15.75
N LEU A 88 -1.69 -0.21 -14.88
CA LEU A 88 -1.96 -0.46 -13.46
C LEU A 88 -1.09 0.39 -12.52
N GLY A 89 0.01 0.96 -12.98
CA GLY A 89 0.87 1.77 -12.10
C GLY A 89 1.99 2.49 -12.83
N GLY A 90 2.63 3.41 -12.13
CA GLY A 90 3.64 4.32 -12.65
C GLY A 90 3.05 5.58 -13.31
N ASP A 91 3.86 6.35 -14.06
CA ASP A 91 3.31 7.43 -14.88
C ASP A 91 2.62 6.84 -16.12
N LEU A 92 1.45 7.39 -16.47
CA LEU A 92 0.67 7.02 -17.67
C LEU A 92 1.49 7.02 -18.96
N MET A 93 2.55 7.82 -19.03
CA MET A 93 3.49 7.86 -20.14
C MET A 93 4.11 6.49 -20.40
N HIS A 94 4.36 5.69 -19.37
CA HIS A 94 4.96 4.38 -19.53
C HIS A 94 4.04 3.41 -20.27
N ALA A 95 2.76 3.36 -19.89
CA ALA A 95 1.76 2.56 -20.61
C ALA A 95 1.56 3.08 -22.05
N ALA A 96 1.54 4.40 -22.26
CA ALA A 96 1.44 4.99 -23.59
C ALA A 96 2.62 4.60 -24.51
N ARG A 97 3.84 4.50 -23.96
CA ARG A 97 5.01 4.03 -24.73
C ARG A 97 4.92 2.55 -25.09
N ILE A 98 4.45 1.70 -24.18
CA ILE A 98 4.20 0.28 -24.46
C ILE A 98 3.11 0.13 -25.51
N HIS A 99 2.00 0.86 -25.37
CA HIS A 99 0.91 0.87 -26.36
C HIS A 99 1.41 1.29 -27.75
N LYS A 100 2.21 2.36 -27.84
CA LYS A 100 2.83 2.79 -29.11
C LYS A 100 3.72 1.71 -29.72
N ARG A 101 4.40 0.89 -28.89
CA ARG A 101 5.37 -0.13 -29.33
C ARG A 101 4.70 -1.44 -29.71
N LEU A 102 3.67 -1.87 -28.99
CA LEU A 102 3.05 -3.20 -29.11
C LEU A 102 1.64 -3.17 -29.72
N GLY A 103 1.04 -1.99 -29.86
CA GLY A 103 -0.35 -1.85 -30.35
C GLY A 103 -1.38 -2.38 -29.38
N GLY A 104 -2.51 -2.82 -29.92
CA GLY A 104 -3.66 -3.33 -29.16
C GLY A 104 -4.57 -2.23 -28.61
N THR A 105 -5.57 -2.62 -27.81
CA THR A 105 -6.46 -1.66 -27.15
C THR A 105 -5.83 -1.14 -25.86
N GLY A 106 -5.63 0.17 -25.76
CA GLY A 106 -5.13 0.79 -24.53
C GLY A 106 -6.23 0.92 -23.48
N ALA A 107 -6.02 0.40 -22.30
CA ALA A 107 -6.93 0.51 -21.15
C ALA A 107 -6.22 1.09 -19.93
N THR A 108 -6.95 1.83 -19.11
CA THR A 108 -6.42 2.43 -17.89
C THR A 108 -7.24 2.04 -16.67
N TYR A 109 -6.61 2.03 -15.49
CA TYR A 109 -7.26 1.84 -14.22
C TYR A 109 -7.09 3.08 -13.34
N LYS A 110 -8.19 3.59 -12.80
CA LYS A 110 -8.25 4.68 -11.83
C LYS A 110 -7.76 6.06 -12.34
N PHE A 111 -6.72 6.11 -13.18
CA PHE A 111 -6.08 7.37 -13.57
C PHE A 111 -6.10 7.55 -15.10
N SER A 112 -6.39 8.78 -15.55
CA SER A 112 -6.17 9.22 -16.93
C SER A 112 -5.91 10.71 -16.97
N ARG A 113 -5.49 11.21 -18.15
CA ARG A 113 -5.32 12.65 -18.43
C ARG A 113 -5.67 12.91 -19.88
N ALA A 114 -6.23 14.08 -20.20
CA ALA A 114 -6.68 14.44 -21.55
C ALA A 114 -5.59 14.26 -22.64
N ARG A 115 -4.31 14.42 -22.31
CA ARG A 115 -3.21 14.22 -23.27
C ARG A 115 -3.05 12.75 -23.72
N TYR A 116 -3.65 11.78 -23.01
CA TYR A 116 -3.58 10.36 -23.33
C TYR A 116 -4.89 9.79 -23.90
N ARG A 117 -5.85 10.66 -24.27
CA ARG A 117 -7.15 10.25 -24.86
C ARG A 117 -7.04 9.36 -26.10
N SER A 118 -5.95 9.51 -26.89
CA SER A 118 -5.67 8.68 -28.05
C SER A 118 -5.01 7.35 -27.70
N THR A 119 -4.52 7.19 -26.48
CA THR A 119 -3.89 5.96 -25.97
C THR A 119 -4.89 5.05 -25.29
N PHE A 120 -5.73 5.63 -24.42
CA PHE A 120 -6.67 4.85 -23.62
C PHE A 120 -8.07 4.93 -24.21
N ALA A 121 -8.47 3.83 -24.86
CA ALA A 121 -9.80 3.66 -25.42
C ALA A 121 -10.82 3.17 -24.38
N ALA A 122 -10.36 2.56 -23.28
CA ALA A 122 -11.19 2.04 -22.20
C ALA A 122 -10.64 2.46 -20.82
N GLY A 123 -11.53 2.53 -19.83
CA GLY A 123 -11.20 2.91 -18.47
C GLY A 123 -11.93 2.08 -17.43
N PHE A 124 -11.20 1.68 -16.37
CA PHE A 124 -11.73 0.99 -15.20
C PHE A 124 -11.68 1.90 -14.00
N ALA A 125 -12.85 2.27 -13.50
CA ALA A 125 -13.03 3.17 -12.37
C ALA A 125 -13.20 2.40 -11.06
N VAL A 126 -12.76 3.00 -9.95
CA VAL A 126 -12.99 2.44 -8.61
C VAL A 126 -14.41 2.67 -8.11
N ASP A 127 -15.02 3.80 -8.53
CA ASP A 127 -16.38 4.23 -8.18
C ASP A 127 -16.93 5.19 -9.24
N GLU A 128 -18.16 5.68 -9.03
CA GLU A 128 -18.83 6.60 -9.95
C GLU A 128 -18.13 7.96 -10.06
N ALA A 129 -17.56 8.48 -8.96
CA ALA A 129 -16.83 9.74 -8.98
C ALA A 129 -15.57 9.62 -9.85
N ASN A 130 -14.83 8.52 -9.69
CA ASN A 130 -13.67 8.22 -10.52
C ASN A 130 -14.05 7.93 -11.98
N ALA A 131 -15.22 7.32 -12.24
CA ALA A 131 -15.73 7.16 -13.60
C ALA A 131 -15.94 8.52 -14.28
N ALA A 132 -16.54 9.48 -13.58
CA ALA A 132 -16.71 10.84 -14.08
C ALA A 132 -15.36 11.53 -14.38
N GLU A 133 -14.32 11.31 -13.55
CA GLU A 133 -12.96 11.81 -13.81
C GLU A 133 -12.34 11.20 -15.07
N LEU A 134 -12.51 9.89 -15.30
CA LEU A 134 -12.01 9.21 -16.48
C LEU A 134 -12.70 9.71 -17.76
N ILE A 135 -14.01 9.95 -17.70
CA ILE A 135 -14.78 10.54 -18.80
C ILE A 135 -14.31 11.97 -19.08
N ALA A 136 -14.13 12.79 -18.04
CA ALA A 136 -13.60 14.15 -18.18
C ALA A 136 -12.17 14.18 -18.75
N ALA A 137 -11.38 13.12 -18.52
CA ALA A 137 -10.07 12.93 -19.12
C ALA A 137 -10.13 12.49 -20.59
N GLY A 138 -11.32 12.28 -21.16
CA GLY A 138 -11.55 12.02 -22.57
C GLY A 138 -11.76 10.54 -22.95
N ILE A 139 -11.99 9.65 -21.99
CA ILE A 139 -12.41 8.27 -22.28
C ILE A 139 -13.92 8.29 -22.56
N PRO A 140 -14.38 7.65 -23.66
CA PRO A 140 -15.81 7.60 -23.96
C PRO A 140 -16.62 6.98 -22.84
N ALA A 141 -17.75 7.58 -22.43
CA ALA A 141 -18.56 7.11 -21.30
C ALA A 141 -18.95 5.62 -21.42
N ARG A 142 -19.28 5.15 -22.64
CA ARG A 142 -19.59 3.74 -22.93
C ARG A 142 -18.42 2.77 -22.73
N ALA A 143 -17.19 3.29 -22.67
CA ALA A 143 -15.96 2.52 -22.49
C ALA A 143 -15.36 2.69 -21.08
N VAL A 144 -16.11 3.30 -20.15
CA VAL A 144 -15.74 3.38 -18.74
C VAL A 144 -16.61 2.40 -17.96
N ALA A 145 -15.97 1.44 -17.29
CA ALA A 145 -16.61 0.48 -16.41
C ALA A 145 -16.23 0.73 -14.95
N VAL A 146 -17.22 0.77 -14.04
CA VAL A 146 -16.97 0.80 -12.60
C VAL A 146 -16.64 -0.60 -12.13
N SER A 147 -15.37 -0.92 -12.07
CA SER A 147 -14.88 -2.24 -11.65
C SER A 147 -14.76 -2.38 -10.14
N GLY A 148 -14.56 -1.28 -9.42
CA GLY A 148 -14.23 -1.28 -7.99
C GLY A 148 -12.73 -1.16 -7.72
N ASN A 149 -12.36 -1.28 -6.46
CA ASN A 149 -10.98 -1.06 -6.03
C ASN A 149 -10.21 -2.39 -5.92
N LEU A 150 -9.27 -2.63 -6.82
CA LEU A 150 -8.43 -3.84 -6.84
C LEU A 150 -7.68 -4.08 -5.52
N ALA A 151 -7.32 -3.01 -4.78
CA ALA A 151 -6.65 -3.14 -3.50
C ALA A 151 -7.50 -3.89 -2.45
N ILE A 152 -8.82 -3.87 -2.59
CA ILE A 152 -9.74 -4.62 -1.73
C ILE A 152 -9.56 -6.13 -1.98
N ASP A 153 -9.59 -6.55 -3.24
CA ASP A 153 -9.38 -7.96 -3.60
C ASP A 153 -7.95 -8.41 -3.25
N GLY A 154 -6.97 -7.53 -3.44
CA GLY A 154 -5.58 -7.76 -3.01
C GLY A 154 -5.48 -8.02 -1.50
N ALA A 155 -6.15 -7.21 -0.70
CA ALA A 155 -6.19 -7.35 0.75
C ALA A 155 -6.88 -8.65 1.19
N LEU A 156 -8.03 -8.96 0.60
CA LEU A 156 -8.77 -10.20 0.87
C LEU A 156 -7.95 -11.44 0.48
N LEU A 157 -7.17 -11.35 -0.59
CA LEU A 157 -6.28 -12.40 -1.03
C LEU A 157 -5.10 -12.59 -0.07
N GLU A 158 -4.43 -11.50 0.30
CA GLU A 158 -3.27 -11.52 1.21
C GLU A 158 -3.65 -11.98 2.62
N SER A 159 -4.85 -11.62 3.08
CA SER A 159 -5.36 -12.02 4.38
C SER A 159 -5.58 -13.54 4.54
N ARG A 160 -5.56 -14.29 3.44
CA ARG A 160 -5.66 -15.77 3.43
C ARG A 160 -4.29 -16.46 3.46
N ASN A 161 -3.20 -15.71 3.43
CA ASN A 161 -1.87 -16.30 3.59
C ASN A 161 -1.77 -17.02 4.95
N PRO A 162 -0.89 -18.02 5.09
CA PRO A 162 -0.70 -18.73 6.36
C PRO A 162 -0.39 -17.75 7.51
N LEU A 163 -1.02 -18.03 8.65
CA LEU A 163 -0.79 -17.22 9.86
C LEU A 163 0.56 -17.59 10.46
N GLU A 164 1.40 -16.60 10.65
CA GLU A 164 2.73 -16.78 11.24
C GLU A 164 2.65 -16.97 12.76
N ALA A 165 3.65 -17.65 13.33
CA ALA A 165 3.79 -17.79 14.77
C ALA A 165 3.92 -16.41 15.43
N GLY A 166 3.34 -16.23 16.61
CA GLY A 166 3.34 -14.92 17.31
C GLY A 166 2.33 -13.92 16.78
N ALA A 167 1.42 -14.30 15.88
CA ALA A 167 0.31 -13.45 15.48
C ALA A 167 -0.56 -13.07 16.69
N PRO A 168 -0.95 -11.77 16.84
CA PRO A 168 -1.59 -11.25 18.05
C PRO A 168 -3.09 -11.59 18.06
N ARG A 169 -3.42 -12.86 18.32
CA ARG A 169 -4.83 -13.31 18.42
C ARG A 169 -5.53 -12.54 19.53
N ASP A 170 -6.65 -11.91 19.19
CA ASP A 170 -7.39 -11.00 20.08
C ASP A 170 -6.48 -9.95 20.77
N GLY A 171 -5.44 -9.52 20.08
CA GLY A 171 -4.43 -8.57 20.54
C GLY A 171 -4.33 -7.35 19.63
N ILE A 172 -3.19 -6.67 19.69
CA ILE A 172 -2.90 -5.47 18.91
C ILE A 172 -1.81 -5.77 17.87
N LEU A 173 -2.13 -5.52 16.60
CA LEU A 173 -1.15 -5.50 15.52
C LEU A 173 -0.69 -4.07 15.26
N ILE A 174 0.62 -3.85 15.10
CA ILE A 174 1.19 -2.54 14.79
C ILE A 174 1.77 -2.59 13.37
N MET A 175 1.28 -1.71 12.49
CA MET A 175 1.72 -1.59 11.09
C MET A 175 2.34 -0.21 10.85
N PRO A 176 3.66 -0.03 11.10
CA PRO A 176 4.30 1.29 11.16
C PRO A 176 4.59 1.92 9.79
N GLY A 177 4.21 1.26 8.69
CA GLY A 177 4.54 1.69 7.34
C GLY A 177 5.68 0.87 6.71
N SER A 178 6.07 1.25 5.49
CA SER A 178 7.06 0.50 4.71
C SER A 178 8.12 1.38 4.04
N ARG A 179 7.90 2.70 3.96
CA ARG A 179 8.85 3.63 3.36
C ARG A 179 10.02 3.87 4.30
N ARG A 180 11.18 4.16 3.74
CA ARG A 180 12.42 4.33 4.50
C ARG A 180 12.27 5.26 5.72
N HIS A 181 11.71 6.45 5.53
CA HIS A 181 11.52 7.41 6.63
C HIS A 181 10.51 6.94 7.67
N GLU A 182 9.48 6.16 7.25
CA GLU A 182 8.52 5.53 8.16
C GLU A 182 9.23 4.49 9.03
N ILE A 183 10.06 3.64 8.42
CA ILE A 183 10.86 2.64 9.15
C ILE A 183 11.79 3.33 10.15
N GLU A 184 12.55 4.34 9.73
CA GLU A 184 13.54 5.04 10.56
C GLU A 184 12.91 5.75 11.76
N GLN A 185 11.71 6.32 11.62
CA GLN A 185 11.08 7.13 12.67
C GLN A 185 9.97 6.40 13.43
N LEU A 186 9.17 5.61 12.75
CA LEU A 186 7.94 5.07 13.33
C LEU A 186 8.14 3.68 13.96
N ILE A 187 9.12 2.88 13.53
CA ILE A 187 9.42 1.63 14.24
C ILE A 187 9.83 1.89 15.68
N PRO A 188 10.82 2.76 16.00
CA PRO A 188 11.15 3.08 17.40
C PRO A 188 9.98 3.73 18.14
N PHE A 189 9.22 4.61 17.48
CA PHE A 189 8.05 5.26 18.07
C PHE A 189 6.99 4.25 18.52
N PHE A 190 6.57 3.37 17.63
CA PHE A 190 5.57 2.35 17.95
C PHE A 190 6.10 1.26 18.86
N PHE A 191 7.40 0.95 18.81
CA PHE A 191 8.04 0.07 19.78
C PHE A 191 7.90 0.63 21.20
N THR A 192 8.16 1.93 21.37
CA THR A 192 7.98 2.59 22.67
C THR A 192 6.52 2.60 23.12
N ALA A 193 5.58 2.79 22.17
CA ALA A 193 4.15 2.65 22.48
C ALA A 193 3.79 1.21 22.89
N ALA A 194 4.36 0.20 22.23
CA ALA A 194 4.17 -1.21 22.59
C ALA A 194 4.70 -1.52 23.99
N LEU A 195 5.85 -0.98 24.37
CA LEU A 195 6.38 -1.08 25.74
C LEU A 195 5.41 -0.48 26.74
N ALA A 196 4.91 0.74 26.51
CA ALA A 196 3.97 1.42 27.39
C ALA A 196 2.61 0.68 27.49
N MET A 197 2.16 -0.01 26.43
CA MET A 197 0.98 -0.89 26.50
C MET A 197 1.26 -2.13 27.35
N ARG A 198 2.44 -2.73 27.20
CA ARG A 198 2.86 -3.93 27.96
C ARG A 198 3.03 -3.67 29.46
N GLU A 199 3.49 -2.47 29.83
CA GLU A 199 3.55 -2.04 31.23
C GLU A 199 2.17 -2.02 31.89
N ARG A 200 1.13 -1.63 31.14
CA ARG A 200 -0.26 -1.52 31.64
C ARG A 200 -1.06 -2.82 31.50
N SER A 201 -0.68 -3.68 30.56
CA SER A 201 -1.35 -4.96 30.27
C SER A 201 -0.30 -6.01 29.90
N ARG A 202 0.17 -6.75 30.92
CA ARG A 202 1.31 -7.67 30.80
C ARG A 202 1.12 -8.79 29.79
N ASP A 203 -0.09 -9.31 29.68
CA ASP A 203 -0.41 -10.47 28.83
C ASP A 203 -0.99 -10.10 27.46
N LEU A 204 -1.13 -8.79 27.16
CA LEU A 204 -1.70 -8.35 25.88
C LEU A 204 -0.81 -8.81 24.70
N PRO A 205 -1.31 -9.62 23.77
CA PRO A 205 -0.56 -10.00 22.59
C PRO A 205 -0.33 -8.78 21.69
N ILE A 206 0.95 -8.45 21.42
CA ILE A 206 1.32 -7.35 20.52
C ILE A 206 2.35 -7.88 19.52
N ALA A 207 2.15 -7.59 18.24
CA ALA A 207 3.07 -7.92 17.16
C ALA A 207 3.24 -6.75 16.18
N PHE A 208 4.32 -6.79 15.40
CA PHE A 208 4.59 -5.83 14.33
C PHE A 208 4.36 -6.49 12.96
N GLY A 209 3.45 -5.96 12.17
CA GLY A 209 3.22 -6.36 10.79
C GLY A 209 4.05 -5.48 9.85
N LEU A 210 5.04 -6.05 9.19
CA LEU A 210 5.89 -5.35 8.23
C LEU A 210 5.65 -5.89 6.82
N SER A 211 5.81 -5.02 5.83
CA SER A 211 5.78 -5.44 4.42
C SER A 211 6.86 -6.50 4.15
N PRO A 212 6.57 -7.54 3.34
CA PRO A 212 7.59 -8.50 2.89
C PRO A 212 8.80 -7.85 2.22
N PHE A 213 8.62 -6.68 1.65
CA PHE A 213 9.69 -5.89 1.01
C PHE A 213 10.57 -5.10 2.00
N THR A 214 10.17 -4.99 3.27
CA THR A 214 10.93 -4.25 4.29
C THR A 214 12.17 -5.05 4.71
N SER A 215 13.35 -4.46 4.54
CA SER A 215 14.62 -5.07 4.93
C SER A 215 14.78 -5.14 6.45
N LEU A 216 15.13 -6.31 7.00
CA LEU A 216 15.46 -6.46 8.42
C LEU A 216 16.72 -5.67 8.81
N VAL A 217 17.64 -5.43 7.87
CA VAL A 217 18.81 -4.56 8.09
C VAL A 217 18.38 -3.13 8.38
N ALA A 218 17.40 -2.60 7.61
CA ALA A 218 16.84 -1.27 7.86
C ALA A 218 16.07 -1.20 9.19
N VAL A 219 15.32 -2.25 9.53
CA VAL A 219 14.63 -2.36 10.82
C VAL A 219 15.61 -2.35 12.00
N ARG A 220 16.71 -3.12 11.90
CA ARG A 220 17.79 -3.14 12.89
C ARG A 220 18.39 -1.76 13.10
N ALA A 221 18.81 -1.13 12.01
CA ALA A 221 19.39 0.20 12.08
C ALA A 221 18.44 1.23 12.72
N ALA A 222 17.14 1.17 12.38
CA ALA A 222 16.12 2.07 12.92
C ALA A 222 15.91 1.89 14.43
N ILE A 223 15.72 0.64 14.88
CA ILE A 223 15.43 0.37 16.30
C ILE A 223 16.65 0.64 17.21
N GLU A 224 17.87 0.36 16.73
CA GLU A 224 19.12 0.64 17.45
C GLU A 224 19.42 2.14 17.50
N ALA A 225 19.07 2.91 16.47
CA ALA A 225 19.20 4.37 16.45
C ALA A 225 18.19 5.06 17.39
N GLY A 226 16.98 4.51 17.54
CA GLY A 226 15.90 5.07 18.37
C GLY A 226 15.14 6.24 17.73
N GLY A 227 15.32 6.47 16.42
CA GLY A 227 14.67 7.56 15.70
C GLY A 227 15.16 8.96 16.06
N HIS A 228 14.45 9.98 15.58
CA HIS A 228 14.77 11.38 15.92
C HIS A 228 14.36 11.70 17.36
N PRO A 229 15.13 12.50 18.14
CA PRO A 229 14.81 12.82 19.55
C PRO A 229 13.40 13.35 19.77
N ARG A 230 12.85 14.13 18.84
CA ARG A 230 11.47 14.65 18.90
C ARG A 230 10.38 13.57 18.80
N MET A 231 10.74 12.34 18.43
CA MET A 231 9.82 11.20 18.44
C MET A 231 9.63 10.59 19.84
N TYR A 232 10.48 10.97 20.81
CA TYR A 232 10.44 10.46 22.20
C TYR A 232 10.51 8.93 22.27
N ALA A 233 11.19 8.34 21.31
CA ALA A 233 11.27 6.89 21.16
C ALA A 233 12.48 6.32 21.93
N GLN A 234 12.30 5.10 22.43
CA GLN A 234 13.36 4.33 23.06
C GLN A 234 14.10 3.50 22.01
N ARG A 235 15.37 3.22 22.30
CA ARG A 235 16.16 2.27 21.56
C ARG A 235 15.79 0.84 21.94
N GLY A 236 15.91 -0.05 20.99
CA GLY A 236 15.76 -1.48 21.16
C GLY A 236 16.79 -2.22 20.35
N ARG A 237 16.57 -3.50 20.17
CA ARG A 237 17.39 -4.34 19.29
C ARG A 237 16.53 -5.27 18.44
N LEU A 238 17.05 -5.70 17.31
CA LEU A 238 16.47 -6.77 16.49
C LEU A 238 17.08 -8.10 16.92
N LEU A 239 16.23 -9.04 17.32
CA LEU A 239 16.60 -10.44 17.56
C LEU A 239 16.08 -11.31 16.44
N ILE A 240 16.80 -12.36 16.10
CA ILE A 240 16.37 -13.40 15.16
C ILE A 240 16.61 -14.74 15.86
N GLU A 241 15.52 -15.50 16.08
CA GLU A 241 15.55 -16.81 16.73
C GLU A 241 14.65 -17.76 15.93
N ASN A 242 15.17 -18.90 15.53
CA ASN A 242 14.44 -19.92 14.74
C ASN A 242 13.69 -19.31 13.53
N ASP A 243 14.38 -18.50 12.73
CA ASP A 243 13.86 -17.77 11.57
C ASP A 243 12.79 -16.72 11.86
N GLN A 244 12.42 -16.53 13.12
CA GLN A 244 11.52 -15.46 13.53
C GLN A 244 12.27 -14.23 14.02
N ALA A 245 11.88 -13.05 13.52
CA ALA A 245 12.43 -11.77 13.96
C ALA A 245 11.58 -11.13 15.06
N PHE A 246 12.24 -10.44 15.99
CA PHE A 246 11.59 -9.74 17.09
C PHE A 246 12.19 -8.34 17.27
N LEU A 247 11.36 -7.35 17.58
CA LEU A 247 11.80 -6.13 18.25
C LEU A 247 11.87 -6.37 19.74
N ALA A 248 13.00 -6.07 20.37
CA ALA A 248 13.22 -6.35 21.79
C ALA A 248 13.84 -5.18 22.52
N THR A 249 13.62 -5.13 23.84
CA THR A 249 14.36 -4.24 24.73
C THR A 249 15.87 -4.56 24.69
N PRO A 250 16.74 -3.61 25.06
CA PRO A 250 18.19 -3.85 25.06
C PRO A 250 18.62 -5.08 25.89
N ASN A 251 17.94 -5.37 26.99
CA ASN A 251 18.16 -6.57 27.82
C ASN A 251 17.48 -7.85 27.28
N GLY A 252 16.56 -7.71 26.29
CA GLY A 252 15.85 -8.83 25.66
C GLY A 252 14.69 -9.41 26.47
N GLU A 253 14.32 -8.82 27.60
CA GLU A 253 13.23 -9.30 28.47
C GLU A 253 11.85 -9.16 27.80
N LEU A 254 11.59 -8.02 27.16
CA LEU A 254 10.38 -7.80 26.40
C LEU A 254 10.69 -7.91 24.91
N ARG A 255 9.90 -8.70 24.21
CA ARG A 255 10.03 -8.92 22.77
C ARG A 255 8.67 -8.93 22.07
N PHE A 256 8.62 -8.39 20.86
CA PHE A 256 7.44 -8.32 20.01
C PHE A 256 7.77 -8.96 18.66
N PRO A 257 7.03 -9.98 18.22
CA PRO A 257 7.30 -10.66 16.96
C PRO A 257 7.08 -9.72 15.77
N ILE A 258 7.91 -9.87 14.75
CA ILE A 258 7.76 -9.25 13.44
C ILE A 258 7.12 -10.29 12.51
N LEU A 259 6.02 -9.91 11.86
CA LEU A 259 5.25 -10.75 10.95
C LEU A 259 5.30 -10.18 9.53
N ARG A 260 5.44 -11.06 8.55
CA ARG A 260 5.49 -10.70 7.12
C ARG A 260 4.11 -10.79 6.45
N ASN A 261 3.27 -11.71 6.92
CA ASN A 261 1.88 -11.83 6.49
C ASN A 261 0.98 -10.90 7.32
N ALA A 262 1.24 -9.58 7.22
CA ALA A 262 0.61 -8.59 8.09
C ALA A 262 -0.92 -8.57 8.01
N LEU A 263 -1.53 -8.81 6.83
CA LEU A 263 -3.00 -8.81 6.69
C LEU A 263 -3.63 -10.09 7.23
N SER A 264 -2.94 -11.23 7.17
CA SER A 264 -3.39 -12.45 7.88
C SER A 264 -3.38 -12.24 9.39
N ALA A 265 -2.31 -11.60 9.90
CA ALA A 265 -2.22 -11.25 11.32
C ALA A 265 -3.29 -10.21 11.72
N ALA A 266 -3.61 -9.25 10.85
CA ALA A 266 -4.70 -8.30 11.07
C ALA A 266 -6.05 -9.01 11.21
N ASN A 267 -6.30 -10.09 10.46
CA ASN A 267 -7.54 -10.85 10.57
C ASN A 267 -7.81 -11.41 11.97
N VAL A 268 -6.77 -11.77 12.70
CA VAL A 268 -6.90 -12.35 14.05
C VAL A 268 -6.66 -11.32 15.17
N ALA A 269 -6.11 -10.15 14.84
CA ALA A 269 -5.97 -9.05 15.79
C ALA A 269 -7.34 -8.43 16.09
N ARG A 270 -7.50 -7.93 17.31
CA ARG A 270 -8.70 -7.18 17.72
C ARG A 270 -8.63 -5.71 17.27
N LEU A 271 -7.46 -5.10 17.36
CA LEU A 271 -7.20 -3.72 16.98
C LEU A 271 -5.90 -3.62 16.18
N VAL A 272 -5.85 -2.69 15.22
CA VAL A 272 -4.62 -2.39 14.48
C VAL A 272 -4.20 -0.94 14.74
N LEU A 273 -2.92 -0.72 15.09
CA LEU A 273 -2.30 0.60 15.03
C LEU A 273 -1.59 0.74 13.69
N THR A 274 -1.86 1.81 12.96
CA THR A 274 -1.27 2.02 11.65
C THR A 274 -1.02 3.51 11.38
N ILE A 275 -0.62 3.82 10.16
CA ILE A 275 -0.50 5.19 9.64
C ILE A 275 -1.43 5.37 8.44
N PRO A 276 -1.78 6.61 8.06
CA PRO A 276 -2.50 6.86 6.82
C PRO A 276 -1.76 6.30 5.60
N GLY A 277 -2.50 5.71 4.67
CA GLY A 277 -1.97 5.12 3.45
C GLY A 277 -2.83 3.95 2.96
N THR A 278 -2.31 3.18 2.00
CA THR A 278 -3.03 2.05 1.37
C THR A 278 -3.48 1.01 2.40
N LYS A 279 -2.70 0.82 3.48
CA LYS A 279 -3.06 -0.13 4.55
C LYS A 279 -4.39 0.19 5.25
N ALA A 280 -4.78 1.46 5.32
CA ALA A 280 -6.09 1.83 5.88
C ALA A 280 -7.26 1.28 5.04
N ILE A 281 -7.14 1.29 3.71
CA ILE A 281 -8.13 0.69 2.79
C ILE A 281 -8.16 -0.82 2.97
N GLU A 282 -6.99 -1.46 3.01
CA GLU A 282 -6.84 -2.91 3.18
C GLU A 282 -7.46 -3.40 4.50
N LEU A 283 -7.22 -2.68 5.61
CA LEU A 283 -7.82 -2.97 6.91
C LEU A 283 -9.34 -2.76 6.89
N ALA A 284 -9.80 -1.71 6.23
CA ALA A 284 -11.23 -1.44 6.07
C ALA A 284 -11.93 -2.53 5.26
N ALA A 285 -11.31 -3.04 4.19
CA ALA A 285 -11.82 -4.18 3.42
C ALA A 285 -12.02 -5.44 4.27
N LEU A 286 -11.12 -5.66 5.23
CA LEU A 286 -11.20 -6.76 6.19
C LEU A 286 -12.20 -6.48 7.35
N GLY A 287 -12.75 -5.27 7.42
CA GLY A 287 -13.58 -4.84 8.55
C GLY A 287 -12.78 -4.76 9.86
N LYS A 288 -11.48 -4.48 9.80
CA LYS A 288 -10.61 -4.40 10.97
C LYS A 288 -10.59 -2.99 11.55
N PRO A 289 -11.02 -2.81 12.80
CA PRO A 289 -10.89 -1.54 13.51
C PRO A 289 -9.42 -1.16 13.62
N PHE A 290 -9.14 0.12 13.38
CA PHE A 290 -7.78 0.62 13.51
C PHE A 290 -7.74 2.03 14.08
N VAL A 291 -6.57 2.37 14.65
CA VAL A 291 -6.19 3.74 15.01
C VAL A 291 -5.06 4.16 14.08
N ALA A 292 -5.28 5.18 13.28
CA ALA A 292 -4.28 5.74 12.40
C ALA A 292 -3.52 6.87 13.09
N CYS A 293 -2.19 6.75 13.15
CA CYS A 293 -1.34 7.74 13.80
C CYS A 293 -0.55 8.52 12.75
N THR A 294 -0.63 9.85 12.82
CA THR A 294 0.16 10.77 11.98
C THR A 294 1.00 11.67 12.88
N PRO A 295 2.17 11.19 13.38
CA PRO A 295 3.04 12.01 14.19
C PRO A 295 3.64 13.17 13.39
N MET A 296 3.27 14.39 13.74
CA MET A 296 3.81 15.63 13.19
C MET A 296 5.03 16.14 13.99
N ASN A 297 5.67 15.27 14.76
CA ASN A 297 6.87 15.55 15.54
C ASN A 297 8.06 15.92 14.65
N THR A 298 8.14 15.32 13.46
CA THR A 298 9.18 15.51 12.45
C THR A 298 8.57 15.69 11.05
N PRO A 299 7.77 16.76 10.83
CA PRO A 299 7.02 16.92 9.60
C PRO A 299 7.91 17.08 8.36
N GLU A 300 9.14 17.53 8.52
CA GLU A 300 10.14 17.64 7.46
C GLU A 300 10.52 16.32 6.79
N PHE A 301 10.28 15.17 7.45
CA PHE A 301 10.51 13.84 6.88
C PHE A 301 9.28 13.28 6.13
N ILE A 302 8.11 13.88 6.33
CA ILE A 302 6.90 13.45 5.61
C ILE A 302 7.05 13.77 4.12
N ALA A 303 6.81 12.76 3.27
CA ALA A 303 6.82 12.96 1.83
C ALA A 303 5.59 13.78 1.40
N ILE A 304 5.82 14.83 0.61
CA ILE A 304 4.79 15.61 -0.05
C ILE A 304 4.97 15.41 -1.55
N ASN A 305 3.87 15.18 -2.28
CA ASN A 305 3.95 15.12 -3.73
C ASN A 305 4.32 16.47 -4.34
N GLY A 306 5.21 16.45 -5.31
CA GLY A 306 5.60 17.64 -6.08
C GLY A 306 6.92 18.29 -5.65
N PRO A 307 7.22 19.51 -6.15
CA PRO A 307 8.52 20.19 -5.94
C PRO A 307 8.90 20.42 -4.48
N LEU A 308 7.90 20.52 -3.61
CA LEU A 308 8.08 20.69 -2.16
C LEU A 308 8.85 19.53 -1.50
N THR A 309 8.85 18.34 -2.11
CA THR A 309 9.62 17.18 -1.64
C THR A 309 11.12 17.49 -1.56
N TYR A 310 11.62 18.31 -2.47
CA TYR A 310 13.05 18.61 -2.60
C TYR A 310 13.51 19.82 -1.76
N LEU A 311 12.62 20.50 -1.04
CA LEU A 311 12.97 21.66 -0.23
C LEU A 311 14.07 21.38 0.79
N ASN A 312 14.13 20.17 1.34
CA ASN A 312 15.20 19.78 2.29
C ASN A 312 16.62 19.86 1.69
N ARG A 313 16.76 19.97 0.35
CA ARG A 313 18.05 20.10 -0.33
C ARG A 313 18.57 21.55 -0.31
N VAL A 314 17.74 22.53 0.09
CA VAL A 314 18.14 23.93 0.20
C VAL A 314 18.76 24.15 1.59
N PRO A 315 20.05 24.52 1.66
CA PRO A 315 20.73 24.74 2.95
C PRO A 315 20.03 25.83 3.79
N LEU A 316 20.04 25.68 5.11
CA LEU A 316 19.58 26.61 6.15
C LEU A 316 18.07 26.89 6.17
N VAL A 317 17.41 27.10 5.04
CA VAL A 317 15.99 27.52 4.99
C VAL A 317 15.03 26.42 4.51
N GLY A 318 15.53 25.40 3.84
CA GLY A 318 14.71 24.37 3.22
C GLY A 318 13.92 23.53 4.24
N THR A 319 14.57 23.09 5.31
CA THR A 319 13.94 22.28 6.37
C THR A 319 12.82 23.04 7.12
N PRO A 320 13.05 24.28 7.63
CA PRO A 320 11.98 25.06 8.24
C PRO A 320 10.81 25.35 7.30
N LEU A 321 11.09 25.66 6.04
CA LEU A 321 10.06 25.93 5.04
C LEU A 321 9.24 24.69 4.71
N LYS A 322 9.89 23.54 4.51
CA LYS A 322 9.20 22.27 4.31
C LYS A 322 8.33 21.91 5.51
N ARG A 323 8.84 22.10 6.73
CA ARG A 323 8.09 21.87 7.97
C ARG A 323 6.82 22.71 8.02
N ALA A 324 6.92 24.00 7.75
CA ALA A 324 5.78 24.91 7.70
C ALA A 324 4.78 24.51 6.61
N ALA A 325 5.27 24.17 5.42
CA ALA A 325 4.44 23.73 4.30
C ALA A 325 3.68 22.43 4.63
N VAL A 326 4.35 21.41 5.19
CA VAL A 326 3.69 20.15 5.59
C VAL A 326 2.59 20.41 6.61
N VAL A 327 2.87 21.21 7.65
CA VAL A 327 1.89 21.55 8.68
C VAL A 327 0.71 22.33 8.08
N ALA A 328 0.96 23.29 7.20
CA ALA A 328 -0.09 24.08 6.56
C ALA A 328 -0.97 23.21 5.63
N VAL A 329 -0.36 22.30 4.87
CA VAL A 329 -1.09 21.39 4.00
C VAL A 329 -1.90 20.39 4.82
N SER A 330 -1.34 19.80 5.87
CA SER A 330 -2.03 18.81 6.71
C SER A 330 -3.28 19.38 7.37
N ARG A 331 -3.28 20.68 7.75
CA ARG A 331 -4.44 21.37 8.36
C ARG A 331 -5.62 21.56 7.40
N ARG A 332 -5.40 21.42 6.08
CA ARG A 332 -6.48 21.54 5.08
C ARG A 332 -7.32 20.28 4.94
N PHE A 333 -6.82 19.15 5.42
CA PHE A 333 -7.53 17.87 5.34
C PHE A 333 -8.34 17.65 6.61
N LYS A 334 -9.64 17.40 6.45
CA LYS A 334 -10.54 17.02 7.55
C LYS A 334 -10.20 15.62 8.07
N TYR A 335 -9.85 14.71 7.15
CA TYR A 335 -9.47 13.33 7.41
C TYR A 335 -8.16 13.00 6.69
N HIS A 336 -7.43 12.02 7.22
CA HIS A 336 -6.11 11.61 6.72
C HIS A 336 -6.10 10.19 6.16
N THR A 337 -7.06 9.36 6.53
CA THR A 337 -7.20 7.99 6.00
C THR A 337 -8.27 7.96 4.93
N GLN A 338 -8.02 7.18 3.87
CA GLN A 338 -8.97 7.08 2.76
C GLN A 338 -10.37 6.62 3.22
N PRO A 339 -10.53 5.63 4.14
CA PRO A 339 -11.87 5.24 4.59
C PRO A 339 -12.67 6.36 5.25
N ASN A 340 -12.03 7.24 6.00
CA ASN A 340 -12.70 8.40 6.60
C ASN A 340 -13.03 9.48 5.57
N ILE A 341 -12.16 9.64 4.55
CA ILE A 341 -12.38 10.56 3.42
C ILE A 341 -13.58 10.06 2.59
N ASP A 342 -13.58 8.78 2.21
CA ASP A 342 -14.65 8.18 1.39
C ASP A 342 -16.01 8.22 2.09
N ALA A 343 -16.01 8.10 3.42
CA ALA A 343 -17.23 8.17 4.23
C ALA A 343 -17.65 9.59 4.61
N ASP A 344 -16.82 10.61 4.38
CA ASP A 344 -16.92 11.95 4.98
C ASP A 344 -17.22 11.92 6.49
N ALA A 345 -16.73 10.92 7.19
CA ALA A 345 -16.95 10.68 8.60
C ALA A 345 -15.75 9.98 9.26
N MET A 346 -15.49 10.26 10.54
CA MET A 346 -14.49 9.54 11.31
C MET A 346 -15.03 8.16 11.71
N ILE A 347 -14.82 7.15 10.85
CA ILE A 347 -15.16 5.76 11.15
C ILE A 347 -14.03 5.12 11.97
N ALA A 348 -12.79 5.19 11.46
CA ALA A 348 -11.60 4.79 12.21
C ALA A 348 -11.00 6.01 12.90
N LEU A 349 -10.46 5.80 14.09
CA LEU A 349 -9.88 6.89 14.87
C LEU A 349 -8.56 7.36 14.24
N GLU A 350 -8.40 8.68 14.09
CA GLU A 350 -7.17 9.31 13.61
C GLU A 350 -6.54 10.15 14.74
N LEU A 351 -5.28 9.87 15.03
CA LEU A 351 -4.44 10.70 15.91
C LEU A 351 -3.48 11.51 15.03
N HIS A 352 -3.60 12.81 15.06
CA HIS A 352 -2.80 13.72 14.25
C HIS A 352 -2.19 14.84 15.10
N GLY A 353 -0.93 15.18 14.87
CA GLY A 353 -0.23 16.24 15.57
C GLY A 353 1.04 15.77 16.28
N THR A 354 1.50 16.53 17.26
CA THR A 354 2.62 16.10 18.10
C THR A 354 2.16 14.95 18.99
N LEU A 355 2.59 13.74 18.71
CA LEU A 355 2.19 12.54 19.42
C LEU A 355 3.32 12.03 20.31
N MET A 356 2.94 11.62 21.53
CA MET A 356 3.82 10.92 22.46
C MET A 356 3.50 9.42 22.41
N PRO A 357 4.49 8.51 22.39
CA PRO A 357 4.25 7.06 22.39
C PRO A 357 3.32 6.60 23.53
N GLY A 358 3.48 7.15 24.73
CA GLY A 358 2.61 6.83 25.88
C GLY A 358 1.16 7.28 25.72
N HIS A 359 0.91 8.39 24.99
CA HIS A 359 -0.45 8.81 24.65
C HIS A 359 -1.08 7.86 23.63
N VAL A 360 -0.34 7.49 22.58
CA VAL A 360 -0.81 6.49 21.59
C VAL A 360 -1.13 5.17 22.28
N ALA A 361 -0.30 4.73 23.20
CA ALA A 361 -0.54 3.52 24.01
C ALA A 361 -1.83 3.61 24.82
N ALA A 362 -2.07 4.76 25.47
CA ALA A 362 -3.27 4.97 26.27
C ALA A 362 -4.55 4.91 25.43
N VAL A 363 -4.57 5.62 24.29
CA VAL A 363 -5.70 5.61 23.35
C VAL A 363 -5.90 4.21 22.74
N ALA A 364 -4.81 3.52 22.38
CA ALA A 364 -4.90 2.16 21.86
C ALA A 364 -5.57 1.19 22.86
N LEU A 365 -5.18 1.23 24.12
CA LEU A 365 -5.77 0.40 25.17
C LEU A 365 -7.22 0.78 25.47
N GLU A 366 -7.56 2.08 25.46
CA GLU A 366 -8.94 2.54 25.59
C GLU A 366 -9.81 1.97 24.47
N ARG A 367 -9.39 2.14 23.19
CA ARG A 367 -10.15 1.60 22.03
C ARG A 367 -10.16 0.08 22.01
N PHE A 368 -9.08 -0.58 22.40
CA PHE A 368 -9.00 -2.03 22.54
C PHE A 368 -10.06 -2.58 23.50
N SER A 369 -10.34 -1.87 24.59
CA SER A 369 -11.31 -2.26 25.63
C SER A 369 -12.74 -1.84 25.31
N ASP A 370 -12.95 -0.98 24.30
CA ASP A 370 -14.26 -0.46 23.89
C ASP A 370 -14.94 -1.44 22.89
N GLU A 371 -15.58 -2.47 23.41
CA GLU A 371 -16.25 -3.49 22.61
C GLU A 371 -17.31 -2.92 21.63
N PRO A 372 -18.18 -1.99 22.04
CA PRO A 372 -19.12 -1.35 21.14
C PRO A 372 -18.42 -0.65 19.96
N TRP A 373 -17.35 0.11 20.24
CA TRP A 373 -16.58 0.81 19.21
C TRP A 373 -15.91 -0.18 18.24
N ILE A 374 -15.28 -1.24 18.75
CA ILE A 374 -14.65 -2.29 17.95
C ILE A 374 -15.65 -2.88 16.95
N ARG A 375 -16.81 -3.31 17.42
CA ARG A 375 -17.84 -3.93 16.57
C ARG A 375 -18.41 -2.94 15.56
N GLN A 376 -18.79 -1.74 16.00
CA GLN A 376 -19.39 -0.72 15.14
C GLN A 376 -18.43 -0.24 14.06
N THR A 377 -17.16 0.05 14.45
CA THR A 377 -16.11 0.46 13.50
C THR A 377 -15.86 -0.61 12.45
N GLY A 378 -15.66 -1.86 12.87
CA GLY A 378 -15.43 -2.97 11.94
C GLY A 378 -16.58 -3.17 10.96
N ALA A 379 -17.82 -3.12 11.42
CA ALA A 379 -19.01 -3.26 10.58
C ALA A 379 -19.11 -2.11 9.56
N ARG A 380 -18.91 -0.86 9.98
CA ARG A 380 -18.96 0.32 9.10
C ARG A 380 -17.86 0.31 8.04
N LEU A 381 -16.62 -0.03 8.43
CA LEU A 381 -15.49 -0.16 7.50
C LEU A 381 -15.77 -1.22 6.43
N LYS A 382 -16.26 -2.39 6.83
CA LYS A 382 -16.58 -3.48 5.90
C LYS A 382 -17.72 -3.10 4.94
N GLU A 383 -18.75 -2.42 5.45
CA GLU A 383 -19.88 -1.96 4.64
C GLU A 383 -19.46 -0.94 3.59
N LEU A 384 -18.59 0.01 3.97
CA LEU A 384 -18.07 1.06 3.08
C LEU A 384 -17.48 0.51 1.79
N TYR A 385 -16.79 -0.64 1.87
CA TYR A 385 -16.10 -1.23 0.72
C TYR A 385 -16.75 -2.51 0.17
N ARG A 386 -17.96 -2.84 0.62
CA ARG A 386 -18.68 -4.04 0.14
C ARG A 386 -18.83 -4.06 -1.38
N GLY A 387 -19.20 -2.95 -1.99
CA GLY A 387 -19.39 -2.82 -3.44
C GLY A 387 -18.12 -2.98 -4.28
N HIS A 388 -16.94 -2.84 -3.64
CA HIS A 388 -15.66 -2.95 -4.33
C HIS A 388 -15.12 -4.39 -4.41
N VAL A 389 -15.66 -5.32 -3.61
CA VAL A 389 -15.27 -6.74 -3.64
C VAL A 389 -15.58 -7.35 -5.00
N GLY A 390 -14.66 -8.14 -5.56
CA GLY A 390 -14.78 -8.73 -6.89
C GLY A 390 -14.37 -7.79 -8.02
N ALA A 391 -13.66 -6.70 -7.72
CA ALA A 391 -13.14 -5.75 -8.71
C ALA A 391 -12.26 -6.44 -9.76
N ALA A 392 -11.41 -7.37 -9.33
CA ALA A 392 -10.50 -8.11 -10.19
C ALA A 392 -11.25 -8.99 -11.20
N GLU A 393 -12.32 -9.67 -10.78
CA GLU A 393 -13.15 -10.49 -11.66
C GLU A 393 -13.91 -9.64 -12.68
N ARG A 394 -14.53 -8.53 -12.24
CA ARG A 394 -15.22 -7.61 -13.16
C ARG A 394 -14.27 -7.03 -14.19
N MET A 395 -13.08 -6.62 -13.75
CA MET A 395 -12.07 -6.07 -14.65
C MET A 395 -11.51 -7.12 -15.60
N ALA A 396 -11.27 -8.35 -15.14
CA ALA A 396 -10.78 -9.44 -15.98
C ALA A 396 -11.78 -9.78 -17.10
N GLY A 397 -13.08 -9.90 -16.78
CA GLY A 397 -14.12 -10.13 -17.78
C GLY A 397 -14.18 -9.03 -18.84
N ALA A 398 -14.17 -7.77 -18.40
CA ALA A 398 -14.18 -6.64 -19.34
C ALA A 398 -12.90 -6.54 -20.20
N LEU A 399 -11.75 -6.96 -19.69
CA LEU A 399 -10.51 -7.04 -20.51
C LEU A 399 -10.57 -8.12 -21.57
N GLU A 400 -11.23 -9.25 -21.32
CA GLU A 400 -11.48 -10.28 -22.33
C GLU A 400 -12.39 -9.77 -23.46
N GLU A 401 -13.45 -9.04 -23.11
CA GLU A 401 -14.34 -8.40 -24.09
C GLU A 401 -13.60 -7.36 -24.95
N LEU A 402 -12.68 -6.60 -24.35
CA LEU A 402 -11.84 -5.64 -25.09
C LEU A 402 -10.84 -6.29 -26.05
N ALA A 403 -10.41 -7.52 -25.76
CA ALA A 403 -9.48 -8.27 -26.61
C ALA A 403 -10.17 -8.96 -27.79
N HIS A 404 -11.48 -9.18 -27.70
CA HIS A 404 -12.30 -9.84 -28.70
C HIS A 404 -13.51 -8.96 -29.11
N PRO A 405 -13.27 -7.73 -29.66
CA PRO A 405 -14.31 -6.77 -29.99
C PRO A 405 -15.28 -7.26 -31.08
#